data_7a72818a54e7e47f0a22cf81c3109248
#
_entry.id   7a72818a54e7e47f0a22cf81c3109248
#
_cell.length_a   1.000
_cell.length_b   1.000
_cell.length_c   1.000
_cell.angle_alpha   90.00
_cell.angle_beta   90.00
_cell.angle_gamma   90.00
#
_symmetry.space_group_name_H-M   'P 1'
#
loop_
_entity.id
_entity.type
_entity.pdbx_description
1 polymer ?
#
loop_
_entity_poly.entity_id
_entity_poly.type
_entity_poly.pdbx_seq_one_letter_code
_entity_poly.pdbx_strand_id
1 'polypeptide(L)'
;MPCLLTREQFLRASECAELNGIADRATLLGMLEDADMRDTLTYWSEQFYKAPQDLVCVADLQSKQELHYLAAHLNWDDGLLAPRAILAHPLCDAGTALLLYWYGQGWWQAGAESEANAFYTGLVQRFAEGGFSSYSIAFDPFADNFVPDLATLRERGLQLPGVLFATYAGQTVETEEHAYQAYIDEWKAAHGEQ
;
A
#
# COMPACT_ATOMS: atom_id res chain seq x y z
N MET A 1 -4.43 -17.16 -12.86
CA MET A 1 -3.23 -16.33 -13.12
C MET A 1 -3.49 -14.96 -12.50
N PRO A 2 -2.50 -14.37 -11.82
CA PRO A 2 -2.62 -13.01 -11.33
C PRO A 2 -2.94 -12.03 -12.46
N CYS A 3 -3.64 -10.94 -12.11
CA CYS A 3 -3.92 -9.85 -13.02
C CYS A 3 -2.71 -8.93 -13.05
N LEU A 4 -2.12 -8.76 -14.21
CA LEU A 4 -1.12 -7.73 -14.44
C LEU A 4 -1.79 -6.36 -14.50
N LEU A 5 -1.16 -5.37 -13.91
CA LEU A 5 -1.47 -3.96 -14.18
C LEU A 5 -1.20 -3.66 -15.65
N THR A 6 -1.95 -2.74 -16.24
CA THR A 6 -1.52 -2.17 -17.52
C THR A 6 -0.22 -1.40 -17.34
N ARG A 7 0.49 -1.11 -18.43
CA ARG A 7 1.74 -0.33 -18.36
C ARG A 7 1.57 1.00 -17.62
N GLU A 8 0.51 1.73 -17.91
CA GLU A 8 0.22 3.01 -17.26
C GLU A 8 -0.08 2.86 -15.78
N GLN A 9 -0.85 1.84 -15.40
CA GLN A 9 -1.14 1.54 -14.01
C GLN A 9 0.12 1.16 -13.23
N PHE A 10 0.95 0.29 -13.83
CA PHE A 10 2.20 -0.13 -13.21
C PHE A 10 3.14 1.06 -12.98
N LEU A 11 3.40 1.87 -14.01
CA LEU A 11 4.30 3.02 -13.88
C LEU A 11 3.80 4.02 -12.84
N ARG A 12 2.49 4.24 -12.75
CA ARG A 12 1.88 5.12 -11.73
C ARG A 12 2.02 4.55 -10.32
N ALA A 13 1.70 3.27 -10.15
CA ALA A 13 1.75 2.61 -8.85
C ALA A 13 3.19 2.39 -8.36
N SER A 14 4.11 2.05 -9.25
CA SER A 14 5.53 1.88 -8.96
C SER A 14 6.17 3.21 -8.53
N GLU A 15 5.96 4.30 -9.29
CA GLU A 15 6.43 5.62 -8.89
C GLU A 15 5.90 6.02 -7.51
N CYS A 16 4.60 5.80 -7.25
CA CYS A 16 4.02 6.07 -5.94
C CYS A 16 4.64 5.22 -4.83
N ALA A 17 5.00 3.97 -5.12
CA ALA A 17 5.65 3.06 -4.19
C ALA A 17 7.09 3.49 -3.85
N GLU A 18 7.87 3.91 -4.84
CA GLU A 18 9.23 4.45 -4.63
C GLU A 18 9.23 5.69 -3.74
N LEU A 19 8.16 6.48 -3.79
CA LEU A 19 7.94 7.64 -2.93
C LEU A 19 7.31 7.28 -1.57
N ASN A 20 7.18 5.99 -1.28
CA ASN A 20 6.48 5.45 -0.13
C ASN A 20 5.07 6.06 0.09
N GLY A 21 4.34 6.31 -0.99
CA GLY A 21 2.93 6.67 -0.95
C GLY A 21 2.63 8.04 -0.34
N ILE A 22 3.17 9.12 -0.89
CA ILE A 22 2.76 10.49 -0.52
C ILE A 22 1.24 10.60 -0.68
N ALA A 23 0.54 11.05 0.37
CA ALA A 23 -0.92 10.96 0.43
C ALA A 23 -1.64 11.69 -0.71
N ASP A 24 -1.33 12.96 -0.88
CA ASP A 24 -2.00 13.83 -1.84
C ASP A 24 -1.12 15.02 -2.27
N ARG A 25 -1.64 15.81 -3.18
CA ARG A 25 -0.95 16.97 -3.74
C ARG A 25 -0.64 18.05 -2.70
N ALA A 26 -1.50 18.23 -1.70
CA ALA A 26 -1.27 19.22 -0.64
C ALA A 26 -0.10 18.79 0.26
N THR A 27 -0.04 17.52 0.60
CA THR A 27 1.07 16.93 1.34
C THR A 27 2.38 17.06 0.56
N LEU A 28 2.39 16.72 -0.73
CA LEU A 28 3.56 16.86 -1.60
C LEU A 28 4.08 18.30 -1.66
N LEU A 29 3.18 19.26 -1.84
CA LEU A 29 3.56 20.69 -1.88
C LEU A 29 4.11 21.17 -0.54
N GLY A 30 3.53 20.71 0.58
CA GLY A 30 4.07 21.00 1.92
C GLY A 30 5.48 20.41 2.13
N MET A 31 5.75 19.21 1.64
CA MET A 31 7.08 18.60 1.68
C MET A 31 8.10 19.38 0.84
N LEU A 32 7.69 20.01 -0.27
CA LEU A 32 8.57 20.85 -1.08
C LEU A 32 8.96 22.19 -0.41
N GLU A 33 8.25 22.59 0.65
CA GLU A 33 8.63 23.76 1.46
C GLU A 33 9.77 23.44 2.45
N ASP A 34 9.89 22.17 2.87
CA ASP A 34 10.99 21.68 3.69
C ASP A 34 12.24 21.44 2.83
N ALA A 35 13.41 21.93 3.27
CA ALA A 35 14.63 21.87 2.47
C ALA A 35 15.12 20.43 2.25
N ASP A 36 15.12 19.60 3.31
CA ASP A 36 15.64 18.23 3.24
C ASP A 36 14.72 17.35 2.38
N MET A 37 13.39 17.52 2.56
CA MET A 37 12.40 16.81 1.74
C MET A 37 12.42 17.26 0.29
N ARG A 38 12.64 18.54 0.03
CA ARG A 38 12.74 19.08 -1.33
C ARG A 38 13.89 18.45 -2.10
N ASP A 39 15.05 18.30 -1.48
CA ASP A 39 16.21 17.68 -2.13
C ASP A 39 15.89 16.22 -2.49
N THR A 40 15.27 15.48 -1.58
CA THR A 40 14.78 14.10 -1.84
C THR A 40 13.78 14.04 -2.98
N LEU A 41 12.77 14.90 -2.97
CA LEU A 41 11.75 14.93 -4.02
C LEU A 41 12.32 15.40 -5.36
N THR A 42 13.31 16.29 -5.36
CA THR A 42 14.02 16.71 -6.56
C THR A 42 14.78 15.54 -7.16
N TYR A 43 15.53 14.79 -6.34
CA TYR A 43 16.19 13.58 -6.79
C TYR A 43 15.21 12.60 -7.46
N TRP A 44 14.10 12.27 -6.82
CA TRP A 44 13.11 11.36 -7.39
C TRP A 44 12.46 11.93 -8.66
N SER A 45 12.19 13.23 -8.71
CA SER A 45 11.62 13.86 -9.90
C SER A 45 12.54 13.75 -11.12
N GLU A 46 13.86 13.84 -10.90
CA GLU A 46 14.85 13.62 -11.94
C GLU A 46 14.84 12.15 -12.41
N GLN A 47 14.74 11.18 -11.47
CA GLN A 47 14.65 9.76 -11.82
C GLN A 47 13.39 9.45 -12.65
N PHE A 48 12.28 10.14 -12.40
CA PHE A 48 11.02 9.95 -13.13
C PHE A 48 10.84 10.91 -14.30
N TYR A 49 11.82 11.75 -14.62
CA TYR A 49 11.77 12.74 -15.70
C TYR A 49 10.55 13.68 -15.61
N LYS A 50 10.24 14.14 -14.40
CA LYS A 50 9.08 14.99 -14.08
C LYS A 50 9.52 16.21 -13.28
N ALA A 51 8.64 17.19 -13.13
CA ALA A 51 8.84 18.23 -12.13
C ALA A 51 8.41 17.70 -10.74
N PRO A 52 9.05 18.15 -9.63
CA PRO A 52 8.75 17.63 -8.30
C PRO A 52 7.27 17.68 -7.91
N GLN A 53 6.55 18.75 -8.32
CA GLN A 53 5.12 18.90 -8.06
C GLN A 53 4.23 17.93 -8.87
N ASP A 54 4.78 17.24 -9.87
CA ASP A 54 4.05 16.31 -10.75
C ASP A 54 4.27 14.83 -10.37
N LEU A 55 5.01 14.57 -9.28
CA LEU A 55 5.19 13.23 -8.73
C LEU A 55 3.84 12.62 -8.32
N VAL A 56 3.71 11.30 -8.49
CA VAL A 56 2.46 10.59 -8.24
C VAL A 56 2.20 10.46 -6.74
N CYS A 57 1.00 10.85 -6.32
CA CYS A 57 0.51 10.66 -4.97
C CYS A 57 -0.48 9.49 -4.89
N VAL A 58 -0.79 8.99 -3.70
CA VAL A 58 -1.82 7.96 -3.49
C VAL A 58 -3.17 8.40 -4.08
N ALA A 59 -3.53 9.69 -3.92
CA ALA A 59 -4.77 10.25 -4.47
C ALA A 59 -4.85 10.25 -6.00
N ASP A 60 -3.72 10.08 -6.70
CA ASP A 60 -3.67 10.03 -8.18
C ASP A 60 -3.90 8.60 -8.72
N LEU A 61 -3.90 7.58 -7.86
CA LEU A 61 -4.13 6.20 -8.26
C LEU A 61 -5.58 5.99 -8.71
N GLN A 62 -5.77 5.26 -9.81
CA GLN A 62 -7.04 5.22 -10.53
C GLN A 62 -7.76 3.88 -10.44
N SER A 63 -7.13 2.88 -9.81
CA SER A 63 -7.72 1.56 -9.66
C SER A 63 -7.38 0.93 -8.30
N LYS A 64 -8.22 0.01 -7.86
CA LYS A 64 -7.97 -0.78 -6.66
C LYS A 64 -6.76 -1.70 -6.79
N GLN A 65 -6.42 -2.09 -8.02
CA GLN A 65 -5.25 -2.89 -8.32
C GLN A 65 -3.96 -2.10 -8.10
N GLU A 66 -3.93 -0.81 -8.49
CA GLU A 66 -2.80 0.09 -8.21
C GLU A 66 -2.62 0.30 -6.71
N LEU A 67 -3.72 0.51 -5.97
CA LEU A 67 -3.67 0.62 -4.50
C LEU A 67 -3.17 -0.66 -3.84
N HIS A 68 -3.56 -1.82 -4.36
CA HIS A 68 -3.10 -3.10 -3.84
C HIS A 68 -1.61 -3.32 -4.11
N TYR A 69 -1.15 -2.99 -5.31
CA TYR A 69 0.27 -3.01 -5.68
C TYR A 69 1.08 -2.10 -4.74
N LEU A 70 0.67 -0.84 -4.57
CA LEU A 70 1.32 0.09 -3.65
C LEU A 70 1.36 -0.47 -2.22
N ALA A 71 0.24 -0.99 -1.71
CA ALA A 71 0.17 -1.55 -0.36
C ALA A 71 1.13 -2.73 -0.13
N ALA A 72 1.40 -3.53 -1.18
CA ALA A 72 2.34 -4.63 -1.13
C ALA A 72 3.82 -4.19 -1.11
N HIS A 73 4.11 -2.95 -1.56
CA HIS A 73 5.48 -2.40 -1.67
C HIS A 73 5.80 -1.32 -0.65
N LEU A 74 4.94 -1.12 0.36
CA LEU A 74 5.21 -0.11 1.39
C LEU A 74 6.47 -0.43 2.19
N ASN A 75 7.28 0.59 2.42
CA ASN A 75 8.29 0.55 3.46
C ASN A 75 7.63 0.85 4.82
N TRP A 76 7.41 -0.17 5.63
CA TRP A 76 6.74 -0.03 6.93
C TRP A 76 7.55 0.71 7.99
N ASP A 77 8.86 0.91 7.77
CA ASP A 77 9.72 1.68 8.67
C ASP A 77 9.44 3.20 8.56
N ASP A 78 8.82 3.65 7.47
CA ASP A 78 8.46 5.05 7.25
C ASP A 78 7.12 5.45 7.93
N GLY A 79 6.53 4.53 8.70
CA GLY A 79 5.36 4.78 9.53
C GLY A 79 4.02 4.62 8.80
N LEU A 80 3.00 5.38 9.22
CA LEU A 80 1.61 5.13 8.88
C LEU A 80 0.99 6.13 7.89
N LEU A 81 1.75 7.07 7.34
CA LEU A 81 1.19 8.08 6.42
C LEU A 81 0.62 7.43 5.16
N ALA A 82 1.40 6.61 4.47
CA ALA A 82 0.96 5.88 3.29
C ALA A 82 -0.16 4.85 3.59
N PRO A 83 -0.05 3.97 4.62
CA PRO A 83 -1.15 3.09 5.00
C PRO A 83 -2.48 3.82 5.26
N ARG A 84 -2.43 4.99 5.93
CA ARG A 84 -3.61 5.83 6.18
C ARG A 84 -4.20 6.38 4.89
N ALA A 85 -3.35 6.88 3.99
CA ALA A 85 -3.78 7.41 2.69
C ALA A 85 -4.45 6.32 1.85
N ILE A 86 -3.87 5.12 1.78
CA ILE A 86 -4.44 3.98 1.08
C ILE A 86 -5.79 3.59 1.68
N LEU A 87 -5.87 3.45 3.02
CA LEU A 87 -7.10 3.07 3.69
C LEU A 87 -8.21 4.11 3.51
N ALA A 88 -7.87 5.40 3.43
CA ALA A 88 -8.82 6.49 3.21
C ALA A 88 -9.25 6.62 1.74
N HIS A 89 -8.51 6.04 0.80
CA HIS A 89 -8.80 6.16 -0.62
C HIS A 89 -10.17 5.53 -0.98
N PRO A 90 -11.00 6.18 -1.82
CA PRO A 90 -12.34 5.67 -2.18
C PRO A 90 -12.33 4.29 -2.85
N LEU A 91 -11.24 3.95 -3.54
CA LEU A 91 -11.03 2.68 -4.22
C LEU A 91 -10.38 1.60 -3.33
N CYS A 92 -10.14 1.88 -2.04
CA CYS A 92 -9.56 0.88 -1.14
C CYS A 92 -10.48 -0.33 -1.00
N ASP A 93 -10.01 -1.48 -1.48
CA ASP A 93 -10.71 -2.77 -1.40
C ASP A 93 -10.43 -3.46 -0.05
N ALA A 94 -11.38 -4.27 0.41
CA ALA A 94 -11.24 -5.02 1.65
C ALA A 94 -10.02 -5.96 1.65
N GLY A 95 -9.67 -6.57 0.50
CA GLY A 95 -8.46 -7.39 0.35
C GLY A 95 -7.19 -6.56 0.56
N THR A 96 -7.14 -5.34 0.05
CA THR A 96 -6.02 -4.40 0.30
C THR A 96 -5.95 -3.99 1.76
N ALA A 97 -7.09 -3.74 2.41
CA ALA A 97 -7.11 -3.42 3.84
C ALA A 97 -6.61 -4.57 4.72
N LEU A 98 -6.93 -5.84 4.38
CA LEU A 98 -6.37 -7.01 5.07
C LEU A 98 -4.86 -7.12 4.85
N LEU A 99 -4.36 -6.86 3.64
CA LEU A 99 -2.93 -6.81 3.36
C LEU A 99 -2.26 -5.77 4.27
N LEU A 100 -2.79 -4.53 4.36
CA LEU A 100 -2.27 -3.50 5.26
C LEU A 100 -2.22 -3.97 6.71
N TYR A 101 -3.26 -4.70 7.18
CA TYR A 101 -3.27 -5.20 8.56
C TYR A 101 -2.16 -6.21 8.81
N TRP A 102 -2.01 -7.19 7.92
CA TRP A 102 -1.09 -8.31 8.15
C TRP A 102 0.36 -7.94 7.84
N TYR A 103 0.65 -7.24 6.76
CA TYR A 103 2.01 -6.78 6.42
C TYR A 103 2.53 -5.76 7.42
N GLY A 104 1.67 -4.86 7.88
CA GLY A 104 2.00 -3.89 8.93
C GLY A 104 1.97 -4.46 10.36
N GLN A 105 1.80 -5.78 10.50
CA GLN A 105 1.81 -6.48 11.80
C GLN A 105 0.79 -5.89 12.82
N GLY A 106 -0.42 -5.59 12.37
CA GLY A 106 -1.47 -4.99 13.21
C GLY A 106 -1.76 -5.79 14.49
N TRP A 107 -1.62 -7.12 14.45
CA TRP A 107 -1.74 -7.99 15.61
C TRP A 107 -0.66 -7.72 16.67
N TRP A 108 0.55 -7.29 16.26
CA TRP A 108 1.64 -6.95 17.18
C TRP A 108 1.35 -5.67 17.95
N GLN A 109 0.65 -4.72 17.34
CA GLN A 109 0.28 -3.43 17.92
C GLN A 109 -0.95 -3.51 18.83
N ALA A 110 -1.69 -4.62 18.79
CA ALA A 110 -2.95 -4.77 19.52
C ALA A 110 -2.76 -4.59 21.03
N GLY A 111 -3.55 -3.71 21.64
CA GLY A 111 -3.52 -3.41 23.07
C GLY A 111 -2.45 -2.40 23.51
N ALA A 112 -1.60 -1.92 22.61
CA ALA A 112 -0.66 -0.84 22.94
C ALA A 112 -1.33 0.53 22.93
N GLU A 113 -0.90 1.45 23.77
CA GLU A 113 -1.28 2.85 23.69
C GLU A 113 -0.41 3.58 22.67
N SER A 114 -0.70 3.36 21.37
CA SER A 114 0.09 3.88 20.26
C SER A 114 -0.79 4.35 19.11
N GLU A 115 -0.24 5.22 18.28
CA GLU A 115 -0.87 5.65 17.04
C GLU A 115 -1.10 4.48 16.08
N ALA A 116 -0.17 3.52 16.06
CA ALA A 116 -0.29 2.31 15.27
C ALA A 116 -1.47 1.44 15.71
N ASN A 117 -1.64 1.22 17.03
CA ASN A 117 -2.81 0.50 17.53
C ASN A 117 -4.12 1.21 17.18
N ALA A 118 -4.16 2.55 17.28
CA ALA A 118 -5.35 3.32 16.91
C ALA A 118 -5.69 3.15 15.41
N PHE A 119 -4.68 3.15 14.53
CA PHE A 119 -4.86 2.89 13.10
C PHE A 119 -5.47 1.50 12.84
N TYR A 120 -4.86 0.44 13.38
CA TYR A 120 -5.35 -0.92 13.16
C TYR A 120 -6.70 -1.19 13.82
N THR A 121 -6.98 -0.57 14.97
CA THR A 121 -8.31 -0.62 15.61
C THR A 121 -9.37 0.01 14.70
N GLY A 122 -9.08 1.17 14.12
CA GLY A 122 -9.97 1.83 13.16
C GLY A 122 -10.19 1.00 11.90
N LEU A 123 -9.14 0.34 11.39
CA LEU A 123 -9.25 -0.57 10.24
C LEU A 123 -10.18 -1.76 10.57
N VAL A 124 -10.02 -2.39 11.72
CA VAL A 124 -10.88 -3.50 12.19
C VAL A 124 -12.32 -3.03 12.36
N GLN A 125 -12.53 -1.85 12.95
CA GLN A 125 -13.87 -1.27 13.09
C GLN A 125 -14.53 -1.05 11.72
N ARG A 126 -13.80 -0.55 10.73
CA ARG A 126 -14.31 -0.39 9.36
C ARG A 126 -14.78 -1.71 8.76
N PHE A 127 -14.10 -2.83 9.03
CA PHE A 127 -14.59 -4.16 8.65
C PHE A 127 -15.89 -4.53 9.36
N ALA A 128 -16.00 -4.28 10.65
CA ALA A 128 -17.19 -4.60 11.44
C ALA A 128 -18.43 -3.80 10.98
N GLU A 129 -18.23 -2.58 10.51
CA GLU A 129 -19.27 -1.69 9.99
C GLU A 129 -19.63 -1.95 8.51
N GLY A 130 -18.95 -2.90 7.84
CA GLY A 130 -19.14 -3.12 6.40
C GLY A 130 -18.69 -1.94 5.54
N GLY A 131 -17.71 -1.16 6.03
CA GLY A 131 -17.31 0.13 5.47
C GLY A 131 -16.40 0.07 4.23
N PHE A 132 -16.32 -1.08 3.53
CA PHE A 132 -15.64 -1.20 2.24
C PHE A 132 -16.66 -1.33 1.12
N SER A 133 -16.49 -0.54 0.06
CA SER A 133 -17.33 -0.57 -1.13
C SER A 133 -17.04 -1.75 -2.06
N SER A 134 -15.92 -2.45 -1.86
CA SER A 134 -15.45 -3.52 -2.72
C SER A 134 -14.73 -4.62 -1.93
N TYR A 135 -14.97 -5.88 -2.34
CA TYR A 135 -14.38 -7.12 -1.82
C TYR A 135 -13.88 -7.98 -2.98
N SER A 136 -13.27 -7.36 -3.97
CA SER A 136 -12.98 -8.00 -5.25
C SER A 136 -11.48 -8.24 -5.49
N ILE A 137 -10.61 -7.77 -4.62
CA ILE A 137 -9.19 -8.12 -4.61
C ILE A 137 -9.01 -9.37 -3.75
N ALA A 138 -8.36 -10.39 -4.31
CA ALA A 138 -8.03 -11.59 -3.56
C ALA A 138 -6.95 -11.29 -2.52
N PHE A 139 -7.15 -11.81 -1.33
CA PHE A 139 -6.14 -11.83 -0.29
C PHE A 139 -6.35 -13.06 0.59
N ASP A 140 -5.28 -13.80 0.84
CA ASP A 140 -5.25 -14.94 1.76
C ASP A 140 -4.18 -14.69 2.83
N PRO A 141 -4.56 -14.37 4.07
CA PRO A 141 -3.61 -14.09 5.13
C PRO A 141 -2.72 -15.30 5.49
N PHE A 142 -3.10 -16.50 5.07
CA PHE A 142 -2.34 -17.73 5.36
C PHE A 142 -1.35 -18.10 4.26
N ALA A 143 -1.44 -17.51 3.06
CA ALA A 143 -0.61 -17.87 1.93
C ALA A 143 0.89 -17.62 2.19
N ASP A 144 1.23 -16.50 2.88
CA ASP A 144 2.61 -16.04 3.06
C ASP A 144 3.10 -16.10 4.51
N ASN A 145 2.43 -16.88 5.36
CA ASN A 145 2.76 -17.05 6.79
C ASN A 145 2.76 -15.76 7.62
N PHE A 146 2.00 -14.73 7.20
CA PHE A 146 1.88 -13.48 7.96
C PHE A 146 1.07 -13.65 9.24
N VAL A 147 0.15 -14.61 9.25
CA VAL A 147 -0.62 -14.95 10.45
C VAL A 147 0.29 -15.69 11.42
N PRO A 148 0.55 -15.16 12.62
CA PRO A 148 1.30 -15.90 13.63
C PRO A 148 0.52 -17.15 14.02
N ASP A 149 1.22 -18.16 14.54
CA ASP A 149 0.54 -19.33 15.02
C ASP A 149 -0.45 -18.99 16.16
N LEU A 150 -1.48 -19.83 16.31
CA LEU A 150 -2.52 -19.59 17.31
C LEU A 150 -1.99 -19.67 18.75
N ALA A 151 -0.85 -20.32 18.99
CA ALA A 151 -0.21 -20.36 20.30
C ALA A 151 0.35 -18.97 20.65
N THR A 152 1.06 -18.33 19.72
CA THR A 152 1.58 -16.97 19.88
C THR A 152 0.46 -15.95 20.19
N LEU A 153 -0.66 -16.03 19.48
CA LEU A 153 -1.80 -15.14 19.75
C LEU A 153 -2.40 -15.37 21.14
N ARG A 154 -2.52 -16.64 21.57
CA ARG A 154 -3.04 -17.00 22.89
C ARG A 154 -2.10 -16.59 24.03
N GLU A 155 -0.79 -16.78 23.87
CA GLU A 155 0.22 -16.37 24.84
C GLU A 155 0.19 -14.86 25.07
N ARG A 156 -0.13 -14.08 24.04
CA ARG A 156 -0.34 -12.63 24.13
C ARG A 156 -1.73 -12.23 24.62
N GLY A 157 -2.63 -13.18 24.86
CA GLY A 157 -4.02 -12.91 25.27
C GLY A 157 -4.86 -12.21 24.21
N LEU A 158 -4.46 -12.28 22.94
CA LEU A 158 -5.13 -11.58 21.84
C LEU A 158 -6.33 -12.38 21.32
N GLN A 159 -7.47 -11.71 21.24
CA GLN A 159 -8.68 -12.20 20.59
C GLN A 159 -8.93 -11.33 19.33
N LEU A 160 -8.36 -11.74 18.21
CA LEU A 160 -8.54 -11.01 16.95
C LEU A 160 -9.89 -11.35 16.32
N PRO A 161 -10.61 -10.37 15.77
CA PRO A 161 -11.86 -10.60 15.06
C PRO A 161 -11.72 -11.57 13.90
N GLY A 162 -12.72 -12.45 13.71
CA GLY A 162 -12.69 -13.49 12.66
C GLY A 162 -12.54 -12.93 11.25
N VAL A 163 -12.99 -11.69 10.99
CA VAL A 163 -12.85 -11.03 9.69
C VAL A 163 -11.39 -10.88 9.25
N LEU A 164 -10.45 -10.76 10.18
CA LEU A 164 -9.03 -10.65 9.87
C LEU A 164 -8.42 -11.96 9.33
N PHE A 165 -9.09 -13.07 9.54
CA PHE A 165 -8.71 -14.39 9.03
C PHE A 165 -9.51 -14.79 7.78
N ALA A 166 -10.31 -13.86 7.23
CA ALA A 166 -11.09 -14.13 6.03
C ALA A 166 -10.16 -14.21 4.81
N THR A 167 -10.40 -15.22 3.97
CA THR A 167 -9.82 -15.30 2.64
C THR A 167 -10.79 -14.68 1.65
N TYR A 168 -10.36 -13.67 0.92
CA TYR A 168 -11.16 -13.08 -0.15
C TYR A 168 -10.81 -13.72 -1.49
N ALA A 169 -11.81 -14.41 -2.06
CA ALA A 169 -11.74 -14.98 -3.39
C ALA A 169 -12.09 -13.89 -4.42
N GLY A 170 -11.11 -13.17 -4.87
CA GLY A 170 -11.25 -12.09 -5.86
C GLY A 170 -10.22 -12.19 -6.96
N GLN A 171 -9.93 -11.06 -7.58
CA GLN A 171 -8.86 -10.94 -8.55
C GLN A 171 -7.52 -10.85 -7.82
N THR A 172 -6.65 -11.82 -8.04
CA THR A 172 -5.26 -11.74 -7.58
C THR A 172 -4.54 -10.69 -8.42
N VAL A 173 -3.92 -9.72 -7.78
CA VAL A 173 -3.07 -8.71 -8.42
C VAL A 173 -1.64 -9.23 -8.43
N GLU A 174 -0.96 -9.11 -9.56
CA GLU A 174 0.47 -9.38 -9.62
C GLU A 174 1.23 -8.26 -8.93
N THR A 175 2.07 -8.60 -7.97
CA THR A 175 2.86 -7.63 -7.21
C THR A 175 4.36 -7.80 -7.42
N GLU A 176 4.80 -8.89 -8.03
CA GLU A 176 6.22 -9.12 -8.27
C GLU A 176 6.74 -8.21 -9.41
N GLU A 177 7.71 -7.37 -9.12
CA GLU A 177 8.27 -6.41 -10.08
C GLU A 177 8.79 -7.08 -11.36
N HIS A 178 9.38 -8.27 -11.25
CA HIS A 178 9.91 -8.98 -12.41
C HIS A 178 8.85 -9.33 -13.47
N ALA A 179 7.57 -9.42 -13.08
CA ALA A 179 6.47 -9.62 -14.01
C ALA A 179 6.23 -8.42 -14.94
N TYR A 180 6.74 -7.26 -14.55
CA TYR A 180 6.62 -6.00 -15.29
C TYR A 180 7.92 -5.57 -15.99
N GLN A 181 8.93 -6.45 -16.06
CA GLN A 181 10.24 -6.13 -16.61
C GLN A 181 10.17 -5.51 -18.01
N ALA A 182 9.27 -5.99 -18.86
CA ALA A 182 9.08 -5.41 -20.19
C ALA A 182 8.65 -3.95 -20.18
N TYR A 183 7.84 -3.54 -19.19
CA TYR A 183 7.40 -2.14 -19.04
C TYR A 183 8.53 -1.25 -18.53
N ILE A 184 9.36 -1.79 -17.64
CA ILE A 184 10.55 -1.12 -17.11
C ILE A 184 11.56 -0.90 -18.24
N ASP A 185 11.83 -1.93 -19.05
CA ASP A 185 12.77 -1.86 -20.17
C ASP A 185 12.31 -0.87 -21.25
N GLU A 186 11.01 -0.86 -21.57
CA GLU A 186 10.42 0.12 -22.47
C GLU A 186 10.53 1.55 -21.94
N TRP A 187 10.31 1.73 -20.62
CA TRP A 187 10.40 3.01 -19.99
C TRP A 187 11.85 3.54 -20.00
N LYS A 188 12.83 2.70 -19.65
CA LYS A 188 14.26 3.02 -19.69
C LYS A 188 14.70 3.39 -21.10
N ALA A 189 14.33 2.59 -22.10
CA ALA A 189 14.65 2.86 -23.50
C ALA A 189 14.08 4.20 -23.99
N ALA A 190 12.88 4.58 -23.55
CA ALA A 190 12.25 5.85 -23.89
C ALA A 190 12.98 7.07 -23.32
N HIS A 191 13.73 6.89 -22.22
CA HIS A 191 14.47 7.97 -21.53
C HIS A 191 15.99 7.89 -21.74
N GLY A 192 16.47 6.97 -22.62
CA GLY A 192 17.88 6.87 -22.98
C GLY A 192 18.75 6.14 -21.97
N GLU A 193 18.17 5.43 -21.02
CA GLU A 193 18.87 4.57 -20.08
C GLU A 193 19.12 3.18 -20.73
N GLN A 194 20.37 2.68 -20.62
CA GLN A 194 20.78 1.36 -21.12
C GLN A 194 21.14 0.41 -19.98
#